data_361550687c7bf9e59b32c37463346067
#
_entry.id   361550687c7bf9e59b32c37463346067
#
_cell.length_a   1.000
_cell.length_b   1.000
_cell.length_c   1.000
_cell.angle_alpha   90.00
_cell.angle_beta   90.00
_cell.angle_gamma   90.00
#
_symmetry.space_group_name_H-M   'P 1'
#
loop_
_entity.id
_entity.type
_entity.pdbx_description
1 polymer ?
#
loop_
_entity_poly.entity_id
_entity_poly.type
_entity_poly.pdbx_seq_one_letter_code
_entity_poly.pdbx_strand_id
1 'polypeptide(L)'
;MCVRGVAALDRWLAAHRDVAGFVVWEPVLAGDEAPPAAGRRAAHARNYWDGSRVVSAAMMRSGADAKCLARGDADEAVVWDAVFDYAPGATTPAACGRTILRALPSLAERR
;
A
#
# COMPACT_ATOMS: atom_id res chain seq x y z
N MET A 1 -7.68 -2.99 8.83
CA MET A 1 -6.40 -3.26 8.09
C MET A 1 -6.64 -4.26 6.96
N CYS A 2 -6.03 -4.06 5.81
CA CYS A 2 -6.26 -4.89 4.62
C CYS A 2 -5.38 -6.16 4.61
N VAL A 3 -5.69 -7.13 5.44
CA VAL A 3 -4.91 -8.36 5.58
C VAL A 3 -4.92 -9.22 4.30
N ARG A 4 -6.06 -9.31 3.63
CA ARG A 4 -6.19 -10.11 2.40
C ARG A 4 -5.40 -9.53 1.23
N GLY A 5 -5.42 -8.21 1.09
CA GLY A 5 -4.64 -7.50 0.08
C GLY A 5 -3.14 -7.67 0.29
N VAL A 6 -2.69 -7.53 1.52
CA VAL A 6 -1.27 -7.73 1.87
C VAL A 6 -0.86 -9.18 1.65
N ALA A 7 -1.69 -10.16 1.97
CA ALA A 7 -1.38 -11.56 1.70
C ALA A 7 -1.23 -11.85 0.18
N ALA A 8 -2.05 -11.21 -0.66
CA ALA A 8 -1.92 -11.30 -2.11
C ALA A 8 -0.62 -10.66 -2.61
N LEU A 9 -0.28 -9.48 -2.09
CA LEU A 9 0.97 -8.80 -2.39
C LEU A 9 2.18 -9.65 -1.98
N ASP A 10 2.14 -10.26 -0.82
CA ASP A 10 3.22 -11.10 -0.33
C ASP A 10 3.47 -12.32 -1.22
N ARG A 11 2.41 -12.98 -1.68
CA ARG A 11 2.54 -14.08 -2.66
C ARG A 11 3.14 -13.60 -3.98
N TRP A 12 2.73 -12.43 -4.43
CA TRP A 12 3.27 -11.84 -5.66
C TRP A 12 4.76 -11.51 -5.51
N LEU A 13 5.16 -10.91 -4.39
CA LEU A 13 6.57 -10.60 -4.10
C LEU A 13 7.42 -11.86 -3.98
N ALA A 14 6.88 -12.94 -3.44
CA ALA A 14 7.58 -14.23 -3.38
C ALA A 14 7.98 -14.75 -4.76
N ALA A 15 7.18 -14.44 -5.79
CA ALA A 15 7.43 -14.81 -7.18
C ALA A 15 8.26 -13.77 -7.96
N HIS A 16 8.42 -12.55 -7.41
CA HIS A 16 9.10 -11.44 -8.08
C HIS A 16 10.22 -10.87 -7.18
N ARG A 17 11.28 -11.66 -7.06
CA ARG A 17 12.40 -11.39 -6.12
C ARG A 17 13.24 -10.15 -6.48
N ASP A 18 13.11 -9.63 -7.68
CA ASP A 18 13.73 -8.41 -8.16
C ASP A 18 12.98 -7.14 -7.73
N VAL A 19 11.82 -7.29 -7.10
CA VAL A 19 10.98 -6.20 -6.63
C VAL A 19 11.12 -6.04 -5.11
N ALA A 20 11.44 -4.83 -4.66
CA ALA A 20 11.41 -4.50 -3.24
C ALA A 20 9.99 -4.13 -2.81
N GLY A 21 9.45 -4.84 -1.84
CA GLY A 21 8.12 -4.59 -1.28
C GLY A 21 8.19 -3.84 0.04
N PHE A 22 7.29 -2.87 0.19
CA PHE A 22 7.10 -2.12 1.43
C PHE A 22 5.62 -2.13 1.78
N VAL A 23 5.30 -2.46 3.01
CA VAL A 23 3.93 -2.42 3.53
C VAL A 23 3.89 -1.45 4.70
N VAL A 24 3.05 -0.44 4.58
CA VAL A 24 2.80 0.51 5.65
C VAL A 24 1.42 0.19 6.25
N TRP A 25 1.43 -0.19 7.51
CA TRP A 25 0.24 -0.49 8.27
C TRP A 25 -0.21 0.75 9.02
N GLU A 26 -1.45 1.16 8.82
CA GLU A 26 -2.04 2.33 9.45
C GLU A 26 -3.36 1.99 10.12
N PRO A 27 -3.72 2.67 11.23
CA PRO A 27 -5.04 2.52 11.83
C PRO A 27 -6.09 3.16 10.93
N VAL A 28 -7.12 2.40 10.56
CA VAL A 28 -8.24 2.85 9.73
C VAL A 28 -9.53 2.82 10.53
N LEU A 29 -9.76 1.71 11.23
CA LEU A 29 -10.95 1.50 12.05
C LEU A 29 -10.64 1.73 13.53
N ALA A 30 -11.66 1.97 14.33
CA ALA A 30 -11.54 2.26 15.76
C ALA A 30 -10.82 1.16 16.58
N GLY A 31 -10.75 -0.08 16.08
CA GLY A 31 -10.03 -1.18 16.74
C GLY A 31 -8.58 -1.36 16.29
N ASP A 32 -8.11 -0.55 15.35
CA ASP A 32 -6.78 -0.67 14.77
C ASP A 32 -5.74 0.14 15.56
N GLU A 33 -5.55 -0.19 16.84
CA GLU A 33 -4.68 0.60 17.73
C GLU A 33 -3.26 0.05 17.85
N ALA A 34 -2.98 -1.10 17.26
CA ALA A 34 -1.70 -1.78 17.36
C ALA A 34 -1.26 -2.36 16.02
N PRO A 35 0.06 -2.54 15.81
CA PRO A 35 0.55 -3.21 14.61
C PRO A 35 -0.01 -4.62 14.50
N PRO A 36 -0.18 -5.14 13.27
CA PRO A 36 -0.70 -6.49 13.08
C PRO A 36 0.25 -7.54 13.67
N ALA A 37 -0.32 -8.65 14.10
CA ALA A 37 0.46 -9.79 14.54
C ALA A 37 1.43 -10.27 13.43
N ALA A 38 2.56 -10.85 13.83
CA ALA A 38 3.62 -11.25 12.89
C ALA A 38 3.11 -12.13 11.73
N GLY A 39 2.19 -13.06 12.00
CA GLY A 39 1.61 -13.93 10.97
C GLY A 39 0.70 -13.23 9.94
N ARG A 40 0.37 -11.96 10.14
CA ARG A 40 -0.41 -11.17 9.19
C ARG A 40 0.45 -10.20 8.37
N ARG A 41 1.72 -10.06 8.72
CA ARG A 41 2.67 -9.22 7.99
C ARG A 41 3.13 -9.92 6.71
N ALA A 42 3.51 -9.11 5.72
CA ALA A 42 4.12 -9.63 4.51
C ALA A 42 5.55 -10.12 4.80
N ALA A 43 5.81 -11.41 4.58
CA ALA A 43 7.11 -12.02 4.84
C ALA A 43 8.18 -11.58 3.82
N HIS A 44 7.77 -11.22 2.59
CA HIS A 44 8.63 -10.83 1.48
C HIS A 44 8.70 -9.31 1.28
N ALA A 45 8.23 -8.54 2.27
CA ALA A 45 8.27 -7.08 2.26
C ALA A 45 8.82 -6.55 3.59
N ARG A 46 9.24 -5.28 3.58
CA ARG A 46 9.49 -4.55 4.81
C ARG A 46 8.17 -4.00 5.33
N ASN A 47 7.86 -4.28 6.59
CA ASN A 47 6.61 -3.87 7.22
C ASN A 47 6.88 -2.72 8.20
N TYR A 48 6.06 -1.69 8.11
CA TYR A 48 6.12 -0.51 8.97
C TYR A 48 4.78 -0.27 9.62
N TRP A 49 4.78 0.16 10.87
CA TRP A 49 3.61 0.64 11.57
C TRP A 49 3.63 2.16 11.63
N ASP A 50 2.60 2.78 11.06
CA ASP A 50 2.41 4.23 11.06
C ASP A 50 1.14 4.61 11.81
N GLY A 51 1.22 4.60 13.14
CA GLY A 51 0.08 4.86 14.03
C GLY A 51 -0.47 6.28 13.93
N SER A 52 0.35 7.23 13.49
CA SER A 52 -0.04 8.64 13.34
C SER A 52 -0.45 9.00 11.90
N ARG A 53 -0.48 8.05 10.99
CA ARG A 53 -0.82 8.24 9.57
C ARG A 53 0.03 9.28 8.85
N VAL A 54 1.31 9.34 9.19
CA VAL A 54 2.25 10.31 8.61
C VAL A 54 2.46 10.04 7.12
N VAL A 55 2.53 8.78 6.73
CA VAL A 55 2.72 8.39 5.33
C VAL A 55 1.51 8.77 4.49
N SER A 56 0.29 8.46 4.95
CA SER A 56 -0.94 8.90 4.27
C SER A 56 -0.99 10.40 4.08
N ALA A 57 -0.69 11.16 5.12
CA ALA A 57 -0.66 12.63 5.05
C ALA A 57 0.37 13.12 4.03
N ALA A 58 1.56 12.53 4.01
CA ALA A 58 2.61 12.88 3.04
C ALA A 58 2.18 12.56 1.61
N MET A 59 1.55 11.41 1.37
CA MET A 59 1.06 11.02 0.05
C MET A 59 -0.04 11.95 -0.45
N MET A 60 -0.99 12.31 0.40
CA MET A 60 -2.03 13.27 0.05
C MET A 60 -1.45 14.65 -0.31
N ARG A 61 -0.48 15.15 0.45
CA ARG A 61 0.20 16.41 0.15
C ARG A 61 1.01 16.37 -1.15
N SER A 62 1.62 15.25 -1.47
CA SER A 62 2.42 15.10 -2.68
C SER A 62 1.60 14.99 -3.96
N GLY A 63 0.29 14.77 -3.86
CA GLY A 63 -0.58 14.52 -4.99
C GLY A 63 -0.38 13.15 -5.64
N ALA A 64 0.37 12.27 -5.02
CA ALA A 64 0.56 10.90 -5.51
C ALA A 64 -0.76 10.13 -5.55
N ASP A 65 -1.62 10.37 -4.58
CA ASP A 65 -2.96 9.81 -4.49
C ASP A 65 -3.91 10.33 -5.57
N ALA A 66 -3.78 11.60 -5.99
CA ALA A 66 -4.69 12.24 -6.95
C ALA A 66 -4.76 11.52 -8.30
N LYS A 67 -3.67 10.83 -8.69
CA LYS A 67 -3.60 10.04 -9.92
C LYS A 67 -4.15 8.63 -9.77
N CYS A 68 -4.24 8.13 -8.56
CA CYS A 68 -4.39 6.72 -8.25
C CYS A 68 -5.66 6.40 -7.48
N LEU A 69 -6.20 7.38 -6.75
CA LEU A 69 -7.39 7.22 -5.94
C LEU A 69 -8.57 7.89 -6.62
N ALA A 70 -9.74 7.28 -6.50
CA ALA A 70 -10.96 7.84 -7.05
C ALA A 70 -11.33 9.17 -6.34
N ARG A 71 -11.98 10.06 -7.06
CA ARG A 71 -12.56 11.27 -6.47
C ARG A 71 -13.51 10.89 -5.33
N GLY A 72 -13.37 11.53 -4.20
CA GLY A 72 -14.12 11.23 -2.98
C GLY A 72 -13.24 10.62 -1.89
N ASP A 73 -12.10 10.05 -2.26
CA ASP A 73 -11.14 9.52 -1.28
C ASP A 73 -10.29 10.63 -0.65
N ALA A 74 -10.24 11.80 -1.27
CA ALA A 74 -9.47 12.96 -0.80
C ALA A 74 -9.96 13.50 0.56
N ASP A 75 -11.19 13.23 0.92
CA ASP A 75 -11.77 13.63 2.21
C ASP A 75 -11.46 12.64 3.33
N GLU A 76 -10.91 11.47 2.99
CA GLU A 76 -10.48 10.48 3.97
C GLU A 76 -9.15 10.90 4.60
N ALA A 77 -9.05 10.79 5.91
CA ALA A 77 -7.84 11.13 6.65
C ALA A 77 -6.72 10.08 6.49
N VAL A 78 -6.92 9.08 5.65
CA VAL A 78 -5.99 7.97 5.44
C VAL A 78 -6.10 7.38 4.04
N VAL A 79 -4.96 7.12 3.41
CA VAL A 79 -4.86 6.32 2.19
C VAL A 79 -4.79 4.85 2.62
N TRP A 80 -5.79 4.05 2.26
CA TRP A 80 -5.86 2.66 2.69
C TRP A 80 -6.24 1.73 1.54
N ASP A 81 -5.85 0.46 1.67
CA ASP A 81 -6.08 -0.58 0.67
C ASP A 81 -5.62 -0.15 -0.73
N ALA A 82 -4.46 0.50 -0.80
CA ALA A 82 -3.87 1.00 -2.03
C ALA A 82 -2.49 0.38 -2.26
N VAL A 83 -2.13 0.24 -3.51
CA VAL A 83 -0.81 -0.21 -3.93
C VAL A 83 -0.21 0.78 -4.93
N PHE A 84 1.05 1.08 -4.76
CA PHE A 84 1.81 2.01 -5.59
C PHE A 84 3.05 1.33 -6.12
N ASP A 85 3.29 1.46 -7.41
CA ASP A 85 4.47 0.94 -8.09
C ASP A 85 5.41 2.08 -8.48
N TYR A 86 6.63 2.04 -7.97
CA TYR A 86 7.65 3.04 -8.24
C TYR A 86 8.79 2.43 -9.05
N ALA A 87 9.23 3.13 -10.08
CA ALA A 87 10.51 2.81 -10.72
C ALA A 87 11.67 3.11 -9.75
N PRO A 88 12.81 2.44 -9.87
CA PRO A 88 13.98 2.71 -9.04
C PRO A 88 14.35 4.20 -9.03
N GLY A 89 14.47 4.79 -7.83
CA GLY A 89 14.80 6.19 -7.65
C GLY A 89 13.69 7.20 -7.93
N ALA A 90 12.51 6.76 -8.36
CA ALA A 90 11.39 7.65 -8.63
C ALA A 90 10.72 8.15 -7.33
N THR A 91 10.26 9.39 -7.35
CA THR A 91 9.52 10.01 -6.26
C THR A 91 8.01 10.04 -6.51
N THR A 92 7.60 9.72 -7.73
CA THR A 92 6.19 9.59 -8.11
C THR A 92 5.92 8.18 -8.61
N PRO A 93 4.74 7.59 -8.31
CA PRO A 93 4.42 6.25 -8.76
C PRO A 93 4.24 6.20 -10.28
N ALA A 94 4.77 5.15 -10.90
CA ALA A 94 4.55 4.85 -12.31
C ALA A 94 3.13 4.30 -12.54
N ALA A 95 2.62 3.55 -11.57
CA ALA A 95 1.28 3.01 -11.57
C ALA A 95 0.80 2.81 -10.14
N CYS A 96 -0.51 2.77 -9.97
CA CYS A 96 -1.12 2.56 -8.66
C CYS A 96 -2.59 2.22 -8.81
N GLY A 97 -3.17 1.74 -7.76
CA GLY A 97 -4.58 1.45 -7.73
C GLY A 97 -5.09 1.24 -6.31
N ARG A 98 -6.36 1.49 -6.13
CA ARG A 98 -7.07 1.20 -4.90
C ARG A 98 -7.68 -0.18 -4.96
N THR A 99 -7.85 -0.77 -3.79
CA THR A 99 -8.15 -2.19 -3.59
C THR A 99 -7.02 -3.06 -4.13
N ILE A 100 -6.08 -3.40 -3.27
CA ILE A 100 -4.86 -4.15 -3.63
C ILE A 100 -5.18 -5.40 -4.44
N LEU A 101 -6.21 -6.14 -4.04
CA LEU A 101 -6.64 -7.36 -4.74
C LEU A 101 -7.03 -7.13 -6.21
N ARG A 102 -7.59 -5.96 -6.54
CA ARG A 102 -7.97 -5.60 -7.90
C ARG A 102 -6.79 -5.02 -8.69
N ALA A 103 -6.03 -4.17 -8.04
CA ALA A 103 -4.96 -3.42 -8.71
C ALA A 103 -3.75 -4.27 -9.02
N LEU A 104 -3.43 -5.23 -8.16
CA LEU A 104 -2.22 -6.02 -8.25
C LEU A 104 -2.05 -6.78 -9.59
N PRO A 105 -3.08 -7.43 -10.16
CA PRO A 105 -2.93 -8.08 -11.47
C PRO A 105 -2.52 -7.11 -12.58
N SER A 106 -3.13 -5.93 -12.63
CA SER A 106 -2.81 -4.91 -13.65
C SER A 106 -1.38 -4.38 -13.50
N LEU A 107 -0.90 -4.25 -12.27
CA LEU A 107 0.49 -3.86 -12.00
C LEU A 107 1.46 -4.97 -12.41
N ALA A 108 1.10 -6.22 -12.17
CA ALA A 108 1.91 -7.38 -12.56
C ALA A 108 2.09 -7.47 -14.08
N GLU A 109 1.05 -7.18 -14.88
CA GLU A 109 1.09 -7.17 -16.34
C GLU A 109 2.04 -6.11 -16.93
N ARG A 110 2.37 -5.07 -16.17
CA ARG A 110 3.28 -3.99 -16.61
C ARG A 110 4.77 -4.35 -16.46
N ARG A 111 5.04 -5.45 -15.82
CA ARG A 111 6.37 -5.99 -15.61
C ARG A 111 6.58 -7.20 -16.53
#